data_c1627edfa976a274e98c956f7d7c2116
#
_entry.id   c1627edfa976a274e98c956f7d7c2116
#
_cell.length_a   1.000
_cell.length_b   1.000
_cell.length_c   1.000
_cell.angle_alpha   90.00
_cell.angle_beta   90.00
_cell.angle_gamma   90.00
#
_symmetry.space_group_name_H-M   'P 1'
#
loop_
_entity.id
_entity.type
_entity.pdbx_description
1 polymer ?
#
loop_
_entity_poly.entity_id
_entity_poly.type
_entity_poly.pdbx_seq_one_letter_code
_entity_poly.pdbx_strand_id
1 'polypeptide(L)'
;MINVFKPSKDIQYNNNSQILQYDGNSAKTPILPFNYTIEGLTRDVYPKPLHSHNDYWRAHPLFDALSIGAVSIESDIWHFPKNYTLQRTTTESTGITTTPNETLYFNSNEVYVGHNQVFLHPINTLFNLYLNPIYQFLSYSNPNFKFIDGDGNPLLGSQQKHSLFYNDPEQQVYLWFDFKTSPNDTYDALKPLLQPFIDSNFLTYYNTTDDSLHQGPLVLTITGNLPIGKVSEEKIRYTFLDGPLSYFNTSASDNELKNWSKLSQVASGSLQSLLGDDYNSTIKNNFTDQQKTKLKSVFDKAHTYGLKTRIWGDITWPWNLVDSHLLDLYQAGTDLLNVDDLKRASDLFSWTITRN
;
A
#
# COMPACT_ATOMS: atom_id res chain seq x y z
N MET A 1 -4.11 25.36 14.85
CA MET A 1 -4.79 25.53 13.55
C MET A 1 -3.92 24.80 12.54
N ILE A 2 -4.26 23.56 12.25
CA ILE A 2 -3.56 22.74 11.27
C ILE A 2 -3.96 23.31 9.90
N ASN A 3 -3.00 23.90 9.18
CA ASN A 3 -3.20 24.21 7.77
C ASN A 3 -3.33 22.88 7.02
N VAL A 4 -4.56 22.43 6.84
CA VAL A 4 -4.86 21.37 5.88
C VAL A 4 -4.43 21.93 4.52
N PHE A 5 -3.45 21.29 3.90
CA PHE A 5 -3.02 21.60 2.55
C PHE A 5 -4.24 21.60 1.63
N LYS A 6 -4.76 22.77 1.31
CA LYS A 6 -5.60 22.92 0.13
C LYS A 6 -4.61 22.89 -1.04
N PRO A 7 -4.77 22.00 -2.02
CA PRO A 7 -4.04 22.14 -3.27
C PRO A 7 -4.23 23.56 -3.73
N SER A 8 -3.15 24.22 -4.17
CA SER A 8 -3.28 25.54 -4.75
C SER A 8 -4.33 25.43 -5.86
N LYS A 9 -5.17 26.46 -5.99
CA LYS A 9 -6.23 26.50 -7.03
C LYS A 9 -5.68 26.37 -8.45
N ASP A 10 -4.37 26.31 -8.60
CA ASP A 10 -3.61 26.23 -9.85
C ASP A 10 -3.25 24.79 -10.27
N ILE A 11 -3.60 23.77 -9.49
CA ILE A 11 -3.71 22.41 -10.04
C ILE A 11 -5.01 22.38 -10.84
N GLN A 12 -5.02 23.08 -11.96
CA GLN A 12 -5.94 22.76 -13.03
C GLN A 12 -5.54 21.37 -13.50
N TYR A 13 -6.36 20.37 -13.17
CA TYR A 13 -6.43 19.15 -13.93
C TYR A 13 -6.80 19.59 -15.36
N ASN A 14 -5.78 19.86 -16.15
CA ASN A 14 -5.98 20.16 -17.55
C ASN A 14 -6.64 18.94 -18.16
N ASN A 15 -7.89 19.04 -18.55
CA ASN A 15 -8.64 18.05 -19.33
C ASN A 15 -8.03 17.83 -20.73
N ASN A 16 -6.85 18.38 -20.99
CA ASN A 16 -6.10 18.10 -22.18
C ASN A 16 -5.29 16.82 -21.98
N SER A 17 -5.64 15.83 -22.76
CA SER A 17 -5.05 14.53 -23.04
C SER A 17 -3.52 14.48 -23.32
N GLN A 18 -2.75 15.41 -22.78
CA GLN A 18 -1.29 15.39 -22.68
C GLN A 18 -0.81 14.94 -21.30
N ILE A 19 -1.69 14.30 -20.53
CA ILE A 19 -1.28 13.58 -19.34
C ILE A 19 -0.44 12.41 -19.82
N LEU A 20 0.87 12.61 -19.70
CA LEU A 20 1.89 11.59 -19.63
C LEU A 20 1.55 10.31 -20.41
N GLN A 21 1.77 10.33 -21.70
CA GLN A 21 1.89 9.06 -22.42
C GLN A 21 3.13 8.35 -21.87
N TYR A 22 2.90 7.43 -20.94
CA TYR A 22 3.84 6.36 -20.67
C TYR A 22 3.89 5.53 -21.97
N ASP A 23 4.90 5.78 -22.81
CA ASP A 23 5.26 4.82 -23.83
C ASP A 23 6.01 3.69 -23.11
N GLY A 24 5.45 2.51 -23.02
CA GLY A 24 6.01 1.35 -22.29
C GLY A 24 7.45 0.96 -22.67
N ASN A 25 8.17 1.79 -23.40
CA ASN A 25 9.51 1.54 -23.90
C ASN A 25 10.58 2.49 -23.37
N SER A 26 10.23 3.52 -22.59
CA SER A 26 11.23 4.37 -21.97
C SER A 26 10.85 4.70 -20.54
N ALA A 27 11.69 4.26 -19.60
CA ALA A 27 11.70 4.73 -18.23
C ALA A 27 12.02 6.24 -18.22
N LYS A 28 11.08 7.07 -18.64
CA LYS A 28 11.23 8.52 -18.59
C LYS A 28 10.88 8.98 -17.20
N THR A 29 11.73 9.84 -16.68
CA THR A 29 11.51 10.62 -15.46
C THR A 29 10.09 11.20 -15.47
N PRO A 30 9.36 11.16 -14.34
CA PRO A 30 8.05 11.75 -14.21
C PRO A 30 8.02 13.18 -14.72
N ILE A 31 7.01 13.53 -15.51
CA ILE A 31 6.98 14.76 -16.29
C ILE A 31 6.44 15.96 -15.49
N LEU A 32 5.69 15.70 -14.41
CA LEU A 32 5.16 16.77 -13.57
C LEU A 32 5.95 16.86 -12.26
N PRO A 33 6.76 17.88 -12.07
CA PRO A 33 7.41 18.09 -10.78
C PRO A 33 6.35 18.45 -9.73
N PHE A 34 6.37 17.76 -8.60
CA PHE A 34 5.65 18.22 -7.42
C PHE A 34 6.37 19.40 -6.78
N ASN A 35 5.60 20.36 -6.31
CA ASN A 35 6.11 21.41 -5.44
C ASN A 35 6.26 20.93 -3.98
N TYR A 36 6.02 19.65 -3.72
CA TYR A 36 6.08 19.05 -2.38
C TYR A 36 7.33 18.19 -2.25
N THR A 37 7.95 18.29 -1.09
CA THR A 37 9.07 17.45 -0.68
C THR A 37 8.64 16.56 0.47
N ILE A 38 9.39 15.50 0.74
CA ILE A 38 9.16 14.66 1.95
C ILE A 38 9.24 15.53 3.21
N GLU A 39 10.19 16.46 3.26
CA GLU A 39 10.29 17.42 4.35
C GLU A 39 8.99 18.24 4.51
N GLY A 40 8.42 18.73 3.42
CA GLY A 40 7.17 19.49 3.45
C GLY A 40 5.95 18.65 3.82
N LEU A 41 5.95 17.35 3.50
CA LEU A 41 4.81 16.46 3.73
C LEU A 41 4.86 15.75 5.09
N THR A 42 6.03 15.25 5.50
CA THR A 42 6.15 14.33 6.65
C THR A 42 7.13 14.79 7.73
N ARG A 43 7.62 16.04 7.70
CA ARG A 43 8.59 16.55 8.67
C ARG A 43 8.16 16.40 10.12
N ASP A 44 6.89 16.70 10.41
CA ASP A 44 6.31 16.62 11.75
C ASP A 44 5.42 15.39 11.93
N VAL A 45 5.58 14.40 11.05
CA VAL A 45 4.78 13.17 11.06
C VAL A 45 5.64 11.99 11.47
N TYR A 46 5.22 11.29 12.50
CA TYR A 46 5.86 10.05 12.95
C TYR A 46 5.14 8.83 12.38
N PRO A 47 5.89 7.82 11.92
CA PRO A 47 5.31 6.58 11.39
C PRO A 47 4.43 5.89 12.44
N LYS A 48 3.32 5.34 11.98
CA LYS A 48 2.37 4.56 12.79
C LYS A 48 2.07 3.23 12.11
N PRO A 49 1.79 2.17 12.86
CA PRO A 49 1.51 0.84 12.31
C PRO A 49 0.14 0.77 11.65
N LEU A 50 -0.19 1.74 10.83
CA LEU A 50 -1.50 1.86 10.18
C LEU A 50 -1.40 1.45 8.71
N HIS A 51 -2.40 0.69 8.28
CA HIS A 51 -2.64 0.34 6.88
C HIS A 51 -3.88 1.08 6.38
N SER A 52 -3.69 2.03 5.47
CA SER A 52 -4.79 2.74 4.83
C SER A 52 -5.52 1.81 3.86
N HIS A 53 -6.59 1.18 4.35
CA HIS A 53 -7.45 0.29 3.57
C HIS A 53 -8.27 1.10 2.56
N ASN A 54 -8.36 0.61 1.33
CA ASN A 54 -9.04 1.33 0.23
C ASN A 54 -8.59 2.79 0.11
N ASP A 55 -7.29 3.02 0.13
CA ASP A 55 -6.71 4.38 0.18
C ASP A 55 -7.18 5.30 -0.94
N TYR A 56 -7.45 4.75 -2.11
CA TYR A 56 -7.95 5.49 -3.29
C TYR A 56 -9.32 6.16 -3.08
N TRP A 57 -10.04 5.87 -1.99
CA TRP A 57 -11.27 6.57 -1.59
C TRP A 57 -11.02 7.86 -0.82
N ARG A 58 -9.78 8.12 -0.41
CA ARG A 58 -9.41 9.35 0.27
C ARG A 58 -9.59 10.56 -0.65
N ALA A 59 -9.76 11.73 -0.07
CA ALA A 59 -9.80 12.98 -0.83
C ALA A 59 -8.50 13.20 -1.61
N HIS A 60 -7.37 12.81 -1.01
CA HIS A 60 -6.04 12.85 -1.60
C HIS A 60 -5.34 11.51 -1.36
N PRO A 61 -5.61 10.47 -2.21
CA PRO A 61 -4.96 9.17 -2.10
C PRO A 61 -3.44 9.30 -1.94
N LEU A 62 -2.82 8.40 -1.17
CA LEU A 62 -1.43 8.44 -0.77
C LEU A 62 -1.11 9.59 0.22
N PHE A 63 -1.46 10.82 -0.12
CA PHE A 63 -1.08 12.01 0.67
C PHE A 63 -1.79 12.04 2.03
N ASP A 64 -3.09 11.74 2.06
CA ASP A 64 -3.85 11.68 3.31
C ASP A 64 -3.27 10.62 4.24
N ALA A 65 -2.90 9.45 3.71
CA ALA A 65 -2.28 8.37 4.48
C ALA A 65 -0.89 8.75 5.02
N LEU A 66 0.00 9.28 4.18
CA LEU A 66 1.33 9.70 4.60
C LEU A 66 1.27 10.84 5.63
N SER A 67 0.34 11.79 5.46
CA SER A 67 0.20 12.96 6.35
C SER A 67 -0.18 12.61 7.78
N ILE A 68 -0.73 11.42 8.02
CA ILE A 68 -1.09 10.94 9.37
C ILE A 68 -0.09 9.89 9.90
N GLY A 69 0.89 9.49 9.12
CA GLY A 69 1.92 8.54 9.51
C GLY A 69 1.61 7.08 9.15
N ALA A 70 0.64 6.79 8.27
CA ALA A 70 0.37 5.42 7.84
C ALA A 70 1.57 4.87 7.05
N VAL A 71 2.11 3.74 7.50
CA VAL A 71 3.26 3.08 6.85
C VAL A 71 2.86 2.09 5.77
N SER A 72 1.56 1.88 5.59
CA SER A 72 1.03 0.89 4.66
C SER A 72 -0.20 1.44 3.94
N ILE A 73 -0.25 1.26 2.63
CA ILE A 73 -1.22 1.93 1.74
C ILE A 73 -1.71 0.93 0.71
N GLU A 74 -3.02 0.80 0.54
CA GLU A 74 -3.65 -0.16 -0.36
C GLU A 74 -4.27 0.51 -1.58
N SER A 75 -4.01 -0.09 -2.74
CA SER A 75 -4.64 0.28 -4.01
C SER A 75 -5.25 -0.94 -4.69
N ASP A 76 -6.55 -0.90 -4.97
CA ASP A 76 -7.24 -1.91 -5.79
C ASP A 76 -6.95 -1.65 -7.25
N ILE A 77 -6.33 -2.60 -7.95
CA ILE A 77 -5.88 -2.38 -9.30
C ILE A 77 -6.58 -3.28 -10.33
N TRP A 78 -6.82 -2.66 -11.47
CA TRP A 78 -7.51 -3.25 -12.62
C TRP A 78 -6.67 -3.13 -13.86
N HIS A 79 -6.55 -4.22 -14.61
CA HIS A 79 -5.95 -4.22 -15.94
C HIS A 79 -6.93 -4.83 -16.95
N PHE A 80 -7.04 -4.19 -18.11
CA PHE A 80 -7.83 -4.69 -19.23
C PHE A 80 -6.88 -5.11 -20.36
N PRO A 81 -6.83 -6.41 -20.74
CA PRO A 81 -5.88 -6.90 -21.75
C PRO A 81 -6.18 -6.38 -23.16
N LYS A 82 -7.30 -5.69 -23.32
CA LYS A 82 -7.71 -4.98 -24.55
C LYS A 82 -8.33 -3.65 -24.15
N ASN A 83 -8.29 -2.68 -25.06
CA ASN A 83 -8.98 -1.42 -24.85
C ASN A 83 -10.45 -1.67 -24.50
N TYR A 84 -10.89 -1.03 -23.46
CA TYR A 84 -12.23 -1.21 -22.89
C TYR A 84 -12.97 0.12 -22.88
N THR A 85 -14.27 0.07 -23.16
CA THR A 85 -15.15 1.25 -23.14
C THR A 85 -16.27 1.02 -22.15
N LEU A 86 -16.44 1.93 -21.20
CA LEU A 86 -17.53 1.95 -20.25
C LEU A 86 -18.48 3.10 -20.59
N GLN A 87 -19.77 2.79 -20.74
CA GLN A 87 -20.80 3.80 -20.89
C GLN A 87 -21.53 3.96 -19.55
N ARG A 88 -21.49 5.15 -18.98
CA ARG A 88 -22.28 5.51 -17.81
C ARG A 88 -23.56 6.19 -18.26
N THR A 89 -24.69 5.60 -17.88
CA THR A 89 -26.01 6.21 -18.03
C THR A 89 -26.52 6.53 -16.63
N THR A 90 -26.81 7.80 -16.36
CA THR A 90 -27.50 8.19 -15.13
C THR A 90 -28.97 8.38 -15.45
N THR A 91 -29.81 7.57 -14.81
CA THR A 91 -31.27 7.75 -14.88
C THR A 91 -31.70 8.43 -13.59
N GLU A 92 -32.25 9.62 -13.66
CA GLU A 92 -32.87 10.23 -12.50
C GLU A 92 -34.13 9.45 -12.08
N SER A 93 -34.47 9.50 -10.80
CA SER A 93 -35.64 8.82 -10.23
C SER A 93 -36.98 9.27 -10.83
N THR A 94 -36.98 10.33 -11.59
CA THR A 94 -38.16 10.88 -12.32
C THR A 94 -38.35 10.25 -13.70
N GLY A 95 -37.47 9.33 -14.13
CA GLY A 95 -37.53 8.72 -15.46
C GLY A 95 -37.12 9.66 -16.61
N ILE A 96 -36.69 10.88 -16.32
CA ILE A 96 -36.13 11.82 -17.29
C ILE A 96 -34.61 11.65 -17.28
N THR A 97 -34.05 11.20 -18.40
CA THR A 97 -32.60 11.11 -18.59
C THR A 97 -32.05 12.51 -18.83
N THR A 98 -31.43 13.12 -17.84
CA THR A 98 -31.01 14.54 -17.90
C THR A 98 -29.51 14.70 -18.07
N THR A 99 -28.71 13.62 -17.96
CA THR A 99 -27.27 13.69 -18.14
C THR A 99 -26.82 13.04 -19.42
N PRO A 100 -25.83 13.64 -20.13
CA PRO A 100 -25.25 13.01 -21.31
C PRO A 100 -24.63 11.67 -20.89
N ASN A 101 -24.81 10.65 -21.72
CA ASN A 101 -24.12 9.39 -21.59
C ASN A 101 -22.61 9.67 -21.58
N GLU A 102 -21.95 9.42 -20.44
CA GLU A 102 -20.50 9.53 -20.35
C GLU A 102 -19.90 8.25 -20.92
N THR A 103 -19.00 8.39 -21.86
CA THR A 103 -18.22 7.27 -22.41
C THR A 103 -16.79 7.38 -21.92
N LEU A 104 -16.36 6.40 -21.14
CA LEU A 104 -15.02 6.31 -20.58
C LEU A 104 -14.21 5.28 -21.39
N TYR A 105 -13.01 5.66 -21.80
CA TYR A 105 -12.10 4.81 -22.59
C TYR A 105 -10.93 4.39 -21.72
N PHE A 106 -10.70 3.09 -21.60
CA PHE A 106 -9.60 2.48 -20.86
C PHE A 106 -8.62 1.83 -21.84
N ASN A 107 -7.35 2.17 -21.69
CA ASN A 107 -6.27 1.66 -22.53
C ASN A 107 -5.70 0.38 -21.91
N SER A 108 -5.42 -0.61 -22.75
CA SER A 108 -4.83 -1.88 -22.34
C SER A 108 -3.36 -1.79 -21.88
N ASN A 109 -2.72 -0.63 -22.07
CA ASN A 109 -1.35 -0.41 -21.58
C ASN A 109 -1.31 0.23 -20.18
N GLU A 110 -2.47 0.48 -19.58
CA GLU A 110 -2.59 1.16 -18.30
C GLU A 110 -3.12 0.21 -17.21
N VAL A 111 -2.78 0.51 -15.97
CA VAL A 111 -3.33 -0.11 -14.77
C VAL A 111 -4.15 0.94 -14.04
N TYR A 112 -5.41 0.65 -13.79
CA TYR A 112 -6.38 1.57 -13.20
C TYR A 112 -6.63 1.26 -11.74
N VAL A 113 -7.10 2.27 -10.99
CA VAL A 113 -7.37 2.13 -9.56
C VAL A 113 -8.84 2.39 -9.27
N GLY A 114 -9.44 1.52 -8.48
CA GLY A 114 -10.81 1.67 -8.00
C GLY A 114 -11.40 0.38 -7.44
N HIS A 115 -12.39 0.49 -6.55
CA HIS A 115 -12.96 -0.67 -5.85
C HIS A 115 -13.68 -1.64 -6.79
N ASN A 116 -14.45 -1.11 -7.74
CA ASN A 116 -15.10 -1.90 -8.76
C ASN A 116 -15.24 -1.09 -10.06
N GLN A 117 -15.70 -1.74 -11.14
CA GLN A 117 -15.77 -1.12 -12.47
C GLN A 117 -16.60 0.18 -12.51
N VAL A 118 -17.62 0.31 -11.66
CA VAL A 118 -18.48 1.51 -11.63
C VAL A 118 -17.72 2.76 -11.19
N PHE A 119 -16.71 2.59 -10.35
CA PHE A 119 -15.90 3.69 -9.81
C PHE A 119 -14.61 3.94 -10.58
N LEU A 120 -14.30 3.12 -11.60
CA LEU A 120 -13.12 3.36 -12.42
C LEU A 120 -13.26 4.64 -13.23
N HIS A 121 -12.17 5.39 -13.30
CA HIS A 121 -12.05 6.55 -14.16
C HIS A 121 -10.69 6.51 -14.89
N PRO A 122 -10.62 6.85 -16.20
CA PRO A 122 -9.39 6.74 -16.98
C PRO A 122 -8.21 7.55 -16.44
N ILE A 123 -8.44 8.61 -15.69
CA ILE A 123 -7.39 9.41 -15.05
C ILE A 123 -6.80 8.76 -13.80
N ASN A 124 -7.58 7.88 -13.15
CA ASN A 124 -7.18 7.21 -11.91
C ASN A 124 -6.34 5.97 -12.24
N THR A 125 -5.17 6.19 -12.82
CA THR A 125 -4.19 5.12 -13.05
C THR A 125 -3.35 4.90 -11.79
N LEU A 126 -2.80 3.71 -11.64
CA LEU A 126 -1.83 3.39 -10.58
C LEU A 126 -0.62 4.33 -10.64
N PHE A 127 -0.19 4.65 -11.87
CA PHE A 127 0.91 5.58 -12.08
C PHE A 127 0.59 6.97 -11.54
N ASN A 128 -0.57 7.54 -11.89
CA ASN A 128 -0.93 8.89 -11.48
C ASN A 128 -1.16 9.03 -9.98
N LEU A 129 -1.84 8.06 -9.36
CA LEU A 129 -2.24 8.17 -7.96
C LEU A 129 -1.12 7.80 -6.98
N TYR A 130 -0.26 6.84 -7.35
CA TYR A 130 0.70 6.26 -6.41
C TYR A 130 2.14 6.26 -6.93
N LEU A 131 2.41 5.63 -8.09
CA LEU A 131 3.79 5.38 -8.48
C LEU A 131 4.55 6.66 -8.80
N ASN A 132 3.96 7.56 -9.58
CA ASN A 132 4.62 8.82 -9.93
C ASN A 132 4.90 9.71 -8.69
N PRO A 133 3.94 10.00 -7.80
CA PRO A 133 4.24 10.78 -6.59
C PRO A 133 5.29 10.11 -5.69
N ILE A 134 5.19 8.80 -5.45
CA ILE A 134 6.18 8.09 -4.63
C ILE A 134 7.57 8.18 -5.26
N TYR A 135 7.67 7.97 -6.58
CA TYR A 135 8.95 8.03 -7.28
C TYR A 135 9.59 9.43 -7.17
N GLN A 136 8.80 10.49 -7.33
CA GLN A 136 9.30 11.86 -7.19
C GLN A 136 9.78 12.14 -5.76
N PHE A 137 9.03 11.75 -4.75
CA PHE A 137 9.44 11.89 -3.35
C PHE A 137 10.74 11.14 -3.06
N LEU A 138 10.83 9.88 -3.46
CA LEU A 138 12.03 9.08 -3.25
C LEU A 138 13.23 9.63 -4.01
N SER A 139 13.05 10.09 -5.23
CA SER A 139 14.11 10.69 -6.03
C SER A 139 14.61 12.01 -5.42
N TYR A 140 13.71 12.82 -4.87
CA TYR A 140 14.07 14.06 -4.19
C TYR A 140 14.86 13.79 -2.90
N SER A 141 14.45 12.81 -2.10
CA SER A 141 15.10 12.44 -0.84
C SER A 141 16.40 11.67 -1.04
N ASN A 142 16.62 11.12 -2.23
CA ASN A 142 17.80 10.31 -2.56
C ASN A 142 18.51 10.86 -3.81
N PRO A 143 18.96 12.12 -3.82
CA PRO A 143 19.57 12.71 -4.99
C PRO A 143 20.86 11.97 -5.38
N ASN A 144 21.14 11.95 -6.66
CA ASN A 144 22.31 11.26 -7.20
C ASN A 144 23.55 12.18 -7.18
N PHE A 145 23.87 12.77 -6.01
CA PHE A 145 25.09 13.54 -5.80
C PHE A 145 25.74 13.16 -4.46
N LYS A 146 27.03 13.43 -4.34
CA LYS A 146 27.75 13.21 -3.09
C LYS A 146 27.53 14.41 -2.17
N PHE A 147 27.08 14.16 -0.96
CA PHE A 147 27.07 15.17 0.09
C PHE A 147 28.51 15.54 0.45
N ILE A 148 28.72 16.81 0.77
CA ILE A 148 29.99 17.32 1.25
C ILE A 148 29.80 17.92 2.65
N ASP A 149 30.86 17.90 3.47
CA ASP A 149 30.92 18.63 4.73
C ASP A 149 31.16 20.15 4.52
N GLY A 150 31.25 20.91 5.62
CA GLY A 150 31.50 22.32 5.57
C GLY A 150 32.85 22.71 4.94
N ASP A 151 33.81 21.79 4.84
CA ASP A 151 35.13 21.94 4.27
C ASP A 151 35.21 21.44 2.81
N GLY A 152 34.09 20.98 2.25
CA GLY A 152 33.99 20.48 0.87
C GLY A 152 34.43 19.03 0.67
N ASN A 153 34.68 18.27 1.74
CA ASN A 153 35.01 16.84 1.62
C ASN A 153 33.74 15.97 1.43
N PRO A 154 33.82 14.91 0.63
CA PRO A 154 32.70 13.99 0.49
C PRO A 154 32.34 13.37 1.83
N LEU A 155 31.09 13.55 2.26
CA LEU A 155 30.55 12.80 3.36
C LEU A 155 30.40 11.33 2.92
N LEU A 156 30.90 10.42 3.73
CA LEU A 156 30.60 8.99 3.61
C LEU A 156 29.15 8.80 4.05
N GLY A 157 28.22 9.14 3.15
CA GLY A 157 26.79 8.91 3.39
C GLY A 157 26.50 7.45 3.53
N SER A 158 25.49 7.11 4.33
CA SER A 158 24.94 5.76 4.33
C SER A 158 24.52 5.39 2.90
N GLN A 159 24.84 4.20 2.44
CA GLN A 159 24.36 3.72 1.13
C GLN A 159 22.86 3.43 1.17
N GLN A 160 22.25 3.50 2.34
CA GLN A 160 20.85 3.25 2.58
C GLN A 160 19.99 4.38 2.00
N LYS A 161 18.97 4.00 1.24
CA LYS A 161 18.02 4.95 0.67
C LYS A 161 17.02 5.42 1.72
N HIS A 162 16.73 6.70 1.71
CA HIS A 162 15.71 7.31 2.56
C HIS A 162 14.30 7.01 2.02
N SER A 163 13.40 6.69 2.93
CA SER A 163 12.00 6.42 2.65
C SER A 163 11.16 7.71 2.66
N LEU A 164 9.85 7.58 2.93
CA LEU A 164 8.87 8.65 2.81
C LEU A 164 8.58 9.41 4.12
N PHE A 165 9.31 9.11 5.19
CA PHE A 165 9.18 9.79 6.48
C PHE A 165 10.46 10.54 6.83
N TYR A 166 10.33 11.87 6.96
CA TYR A 166 11.48 12.75 7.21
C TYR A 166 12.17 12.44 8.55
N ASN A 167 11.39 12.23 9.62
CA ASN A 167 11.93 11.96 10.96
C ASN A 167 12.33 10.49 11.18
N ASP A 168 11.95 9.61 10.28
CA ASP A 168 12.34 8.19 10.31
C ASP A 168 12.61 7.72 8.87
N PRO A 169 13.75 8.14 8.29
CA PRO A 169 14.06 7.88 6.90
C PRO A 169 14.30 6.39 6.59
N GLU A 170 14.51 5.55 7.60
CA GLU A 170 14.67 4.11 7.47
C GLU A 170 13.35 3.34 7.50
N GLN A 171 12.24 4.01 7.91
CA GLN A 171 10.93 3.38 7.94
C GLN A 171 10.47 3.02 6.55
N GLN A 172 10.38 1.73 6.27
CA GLN A 172 9.83 1.25 5.01
C GLN A 172 8.35 1.57 4.88
N VAL A 173 7.92 1.88 3.66
CA VAL A 173 6.50 2.02 3.31
C VAL A 173 6.05 0.81 2.51
N TYR A 174 4.89 0.27 2.86
CA TYR A 174 4.27 -0.89 2.21
C TYR A 174 3.20 -0.40 1.24
N LEU A 175 3.42 -0.57 -0.06
CA LEU A 175 2.42 -0.29 -1.08
C LEU A 175 1.80 -1.61 -1.53
N TRP A 176 0.48 -1.70 -1.41
CA TRP A 176 -0.28 -2.89 -1.72
C TRP A 176 -1.04 -2.73 -3.02
N PHE A 177 -1.03 -3.80 -3.79
CA PHE A 177 -1.79 -3.93 -5.03
C PHE A 177 -2.80 -5.06 -4.86
N ASP A 178 -4.07 -4.71 -4.62
CA ASP A 178 -5.14 -5.70 -4.62
C ASP A 178 -5.60 -5.95 -6.06
N PHE A 179 -5.23 -7.08 -6.62
CA PHE A 179 -5.50 -7.45 -8.00
C PHE A 179 -6.97 -7.85 -8.17
N LYS A 180 -7.73 -7.03 -8.89
CA LYS A 180 -9.17 -7.26 -9.15
C LYS A 180 -9.42 -8.00 -10.45
N THR A 181 -8.43 -8.14 -11.32
CA THR A 181 -8.53 -8.79 -12.65
C THR A 181 -7.61 -10.01 -12.76
N SER A 182 -7.39 -10.52 -13.97
CA SER A 182 -6.53 -11.67 -14.22
C SER A 182 -5.15 -11.48 -13.57
N PRO A 183 -4.71 -12.41 -12.68
CA PRO A 183 -3.47 -12.23 -11.94
C PRO A 183 -2.24 -12.10 -12.84
N ASN A 184 -2.14 -12.94 -13.86
CA ASN A 184 -0.96 -12.97 -14.73
C ASN A 184 -0.91 -11.76 -15.67
N ASP A 185 -2.05 -11.38 -16.27
CA ASP A 185 -2.09 -10.24 -17.20
C ASP A 185 -1.87 -8.92 -16.43
N THR A 186 -2.45 -8.81 -15.24
CA THR A 186 -2.24 -7.65 -14.36
C THR A 186 -0.79 -7.55 -13.91
N TYR A 187 -0.15 -8.67 -13.60
CA TYR A 187 1.25 -8.71 -13.22
C TYR A 187 2.18 -8.28 -14.37
N ASP A 188 1.90 -8.76 -15.58
CA ASP A 188 2.67 -8.38 -16.78
C ASP A 188 2.53 -6.89 -17.09
N ALA A 189 1.36 -6.30 -16.86
CA ALA A 189 1.14 -4.87 -17.02
C ALA A 189 1.78 -4.03 -15.89
N LEU A 190 1.87 -4.57 -14.68
CA LEU A 190 2.50 -3.90 -13.54
C LEU A 190 4.02 -3.81 -13.67
N LYS A 191 4.68 -4.88 -14.09
CA LYS A 191 6.16 -4.97 -14.10
C LYS A 191 6.86 -3.81 -14.78
N PRO A 192 6.49 -3.38 -16.00
CA PRO A 192 7.14 -2.25 -16.66
C PRO A 192 7.05 -0.94 -15.87
N LEU A 193 5.97 -0.75 -15.10
CA LEU A 193 5.77 0.45 -14.28
C LEU A 193 6.75 0.52 -13.10
N LEU A 194 7.28 -0.62 -12.69
CA LEU A 194 8.22 -0.71 -11.56
C LEU A 194 9.69 -0.49 -11.96
N GLN A 195 10.00 -0.50 -13.26
CA GLN A 195 11.38 -0.42 -13.74
C GLN A 195 12.13 0.82 -13.23
N PRO A 196 11.55 2.05 -13.20
CA PRO A 196 12.24 3.22 -12.65
C PRO A 196 12.65 3.06 -11.19
N PHE A 197 11.83 2.38 -10.40
CA PHE A 197 12.11 2.11 -8.98
C PHE A 197 13.23 1.08 -8.82
N ILE A 198 13.25 0.06 -9.69
CA ILE A 198 14.32 -0.96 -9.72
C ILE A 198 15.65 -0.31 -10.06
N ASP A 199 15.71 0.50 -11.12
CA ASP A 199 16.91 1.18 -11.59
C ASP A 199 17.46 2.17 -10.55
N SER A 200 16.59 2.72 -9.69
CA SER A 200 16.95 3.66 -8.63
C SER A 200 17.25 2.98 -7.28
N ASN A 201 17.13 1.64 -7.19
CA ASN A 201 17.27 0.87 -5.95
C ASN A 201 16.30 1.35 -4.84
N PHE A 202 15.04 1.62 -5.20
CA PHE A 202 14.01 2.05 -4.24
C PHE A 202 13.17 0.90 -3.70
N LEU A 203 13.30 -0.30 -4.26
CA LEU A 203 12.48 -1.44 -3.87
C LEU A 203 13.24 -2.42 -2.97
N THR A 204 12.53 -2.93 -1.98
CA THR A 204 12.94 -4.17 -1.31
C THR A 204 12.83 -5.32 -2.31
N TYR A 205 13.81 -6.20 -2.33
CA TYR A 205 13.79 -7.39 -3.18
C TYR A 205 14.39 -8.61 -2.50
N TYR A 206 13.94 -9.78 -2.92
CA TYR A 206 14.50 -11.06 -2.53
C TYR A 206 15.28 -11.66 -3.70
N ASN A 207 16.53 -12.03 -3.46
CA ASN A 207 17.38 -12.69 -4.44
C ASN A 207 17.46 -14.20 -4.15
N THR A 208 16.91 -15.01 -5.07
CA THR A 208 16.91 -16.48 -4.90
C THR A 208 18.28 -17.12 -5.07
N THR A 209 19.26 -16.39 -5.62
CA THR A 209 20.61 -16.94 -5.86
C THR A 209 21.45 -16.99 -4.58
N ASP A 210 21.33 -15.95 -3.76
CA ASP A 210 22.03 -15.84 -2.48
C ASP A 210 21.11 -16.08 -1.26
N ASP A 211 19.84 -16.41 -1.52
CA ASP A 211 18.79 -16.65 -0.52
C ASP A 211 18.65 -15.50 0.48
N SER A 212 18.73 -14.26 0.01
CA SER A 212 18.76 -13.07 0.85
C SER A 212 17.73 -12.03 0.49
N LEU A 213 17.27 -11.29 1.51
CA LEU A 213 16.41 -10.12 1.41
C LEU A 213 17.26 -8.85 1.42
N HIS A 214 17.08 -8.02 0.40
CA HIS A 214 17.71 -6.71 0.30
C HIS A 214 16.67 -5.63 0.54
N GLN A 215 16.87 -4.83 1.58
CA GLN A 215 15.91 -3.82 1.98
C GLN A 215 16.05 -2.55 1.14
N GLY A 216 14.93 -2.04 0.67
CA GLY A 216 14.76 -0.71 0.07
C GLY A 216 13.68 0.07 0.82
N PRO A 217 13.52 1.35 0.51
CA PRO A 217 12.53 2.21 1.18
C PRO A 217 11.07 1.79 0.94
N LEU A 218 10.79 1.04 -0.13
CA LEU A 218 9.45 0.64 -0.52
C LEU A 218 9.34 -0.88 -0.62
N VAL A 219 8.31 -1.44 0.00
CA VAL A 219 7.93 -2.85 -0.09
C VAL A 219 6.64 -2.95 -0.89
N LEU A 220 6.65 -3.72 -1.99
CA LEU A 220 5.49 -3.91 -2.84
C LEU A 220 4.84 -5.26 -2.52
N THR A 221 3.57 -5.24 -2.12
CA THR A 221 2.81 -6.43 -1.77
C THR A 221 1.61 -6.60 -2.70
N ILE A 222 1.41 -7.80 -3.21
CA ILE A 222 0.26 -8.16 -4.05
C ILE A 222 -0.71 -8.98 -3.22
N THR A 223 -1.98 -8.57 -3.22
CA THR A 223 -3.10 -9.28 -2.61
C THR A 223 -4.23 -9.50 -3.62
N GLY A 224 -5.36 -10.06 -3.21
CA GLY A 224 -6.47 -10.38 -4.11
C GLY A 224 -6.17 -11.57 -5.02
N ASN A 225 -6.21 -11.39 -6.33
CA ASN A 225 -5.89 -12.42 -7.31
C ASN A 225 -4.37 -12.59 -7.45
N LEU A 226 -3.78 -13.53 -6.72
CA LEU A 226 -2.32 -13.68 -6.63
C LEU A 226 -1.69 -14.34 -7.87
N PRO A 227 -0.68 -13.73 -8.51
CA PRO A 227 0.11 -14.31 -9.61
C PRO A 227 1.22 -15.25 -9.09
N ILE A 228 0.86 -16.26 -8.29
CA ILE A 228 1.82 -17.10 -7.53
C ILE A 228 2.91 -17.69 -8.42
N GLY A 229 2.53 -18.26 -9.58
CA GLY A 229 3.48 -18.86 -10.51
C GLY A 229 4.52 -17.85 -10.99
N LYS A 230 4.05 -16.69 -11.46
CA LYS A 230 4.93 -15.64 -12.00
C LYS A 230 5.92 -15.12 -10.96
N VAL A 231 5.44 -14.81 -9.76
CA VAL A 231 6.30 -14.28 -8.68
C VAL A 231 7.28 -15.35 -8.20
N SER A 232 6.84 -16.61 -8.07
CA SER A 232 7.71 -17.70 -7.60
C SER A 232 8.84 -18.04 -8.56
N GLU A 233 8.65 -17.85 -9.86
CA GLU A 233 9.64 -18.13 -10.92
C GLU A 233 10.72 -17.04 -11.03
N GLU A 234 10.51 -15.87 -10.44
CA GLU A 234 11.48 -14.77 -10.52
C GLU A 234 12.74 -15.05 -9.69
N LYS A 235 13.90 -14.83 -10.31
CA LYS A 235 15.21 -14.95 -9.61
C LYS A 235 15.44 -13.78 -8.65
N ILE A 236 15.02 -12.58 -9.03
CA ILE A 236 15.04 -11.38 -8.19
C ILE A 236 13.59 -10.89 -8.11
N ARG A 237 13.01 -10.98 -6.93
CA ARG A 237 11.60 -10.65 -6.66
C ARG A 237 11.49 -9.27 -6.07
N TYR A 238 10.98 -8.33 -6.83
CA TYR A 238 10.72 -6.95 -6.38
C TYR A 238 9.30 -6.76 -5.86
N THR A 239 8.45 -7.78 -6.00
CA THR A 239 7.08 -7.80 -5.49
C THR A 239 6.88 -9.05 -4.65
N PHE A 240 6.16 -8.90 -3.55
CA PHE A 240 5.87 -9.98 -2.62
C PHE A 240 4.38 -10.29 -2.63
N LEU A 241 4.05 -11.53 -2.36
CA LEU A 241 2.65 -11.97 -2.22
C LEU A 241 2.18 -11.72 -0.80
N ASP A 242 0.92 -11.39 -0.62
CA ASP A 242 0.27 -11.41 0.68
C ASP A 242 0.21 -12.86 1.18
N GLY A 243 0.94 -13.15 2.25
CA GLY A 243 1.04 -14.49 2.82
C GLY A 243 -0.25 -14.91 3.55
N PRO A 244 -0.63 -16.19 3.53
CA PRO A 244 -1.84 -16.66 4.21
C PRO A 244 -1.61 -16.79 5.72
N LEU A 245 -1.97 -15.78 6.51
CA LEU A 245 -1.79 -15.79 7.97
C LEU A 245 -2.49 -16.97 8.65
N SER A 246 -3.59 -17.47 8.07
CA SER A 246 -4.28 -18.65 8.56
C SER A 246 -3.39 -19.91 8.60
N TYR A 247 -2.37 -20.03 7.78
CA TYR A 247 -1.43 -21.15 7.81
C TYR A 247 -0.59 -21.18 9.10
N PHE A 248 -0.38 -20.03 9.72
CA PHE A 248 0.31 -19.93 11.00
C PHE A 248 -0.59 -20.34 12.20
N ASN A 249 -1.90 -20.42 11.97
CA ASN A 249 -2.90 -20.91 12.93
C ASN A 249 -3.20 -22.43 12.78
N THR A 250 -2.64 -23.08 11.77
CA THR A 250 -2.93 -24.48 11.44
C THR A 250 -1.71 -25.37 11.62
N SER A 251 -1.86 -26.64 11.23
CA SER A 251 -0.78 -27.64 11.17
C SER A 251 0.06 -27.57 9.87
N ALA A 252 0.12 -26.42 9.21
CA ALA A 252 0.97 -26.25 8.06
C ALA A 252 2.42 -26.62 8.40
N SER A 253 3.08 -27.32 7.49
CA SER A 253 4.45 -27.80 7.70
C SER A 253 5.44 -26.64 7.74
N ASP A 254 6.55 -26.83 8.45
CA ASP A 254 7.64 -25.86 8.49
C ASP A 254 8.17 -25.48 7.08
N ASN A 255 8.20 -26.44 6.16
CA ASN A 255 8.61 -26.20 4.77
C ASN A 255 7.60 -25.28 4.02
N GLU A 256 6.32 -25.45 4.23
CA GLU A 256 5.30 -24.57 3.63
C GLU A 256 5.42 -23.14 4.18
N LEU A 257 5.61 -23.01 5.49
CA LEU A 257 5.78 -21.70 6.12
C LEU A 257 7.07 -21.00 5.66
N LYS A 258 8.19 -21.75 5.54
CA LYS A 258 9.44 -21.24 4.95
C LYS A 258 9.31 -20.86 3.49
N ASN A 259 8.53 -21.59 2.70
CA ASN A 259 8.29 -21.21 1.31
C ASN A 259 7.51 -19.89 1.22
N TRP A 260 6.48 -19.71 2.07
CA TRP A 260 5.76 -18.45 2.13
C TRP A 260 6.63 -17.30 2.61
N SER A 261 7.52 -17.50 3.57
CA SER A 261 8.43 -16.43 4.04
C SER A 261 9.40 -15.92 2.98
N LYS A 262 9.67 -16.72 1.94
CA LYS A 262 10.47 -16.30 0.78
C LYS A 262 9.66 -15.58 -0.30
N LEU A 263 8.34 -15.72 -0.26
CA LEU A 263 7.42 -15.09 -1.22
C LEU A 263 6.72 -13.87 -0.65
N SER A 264 6.76 -13.68 0.67
CA SER A 264 5.98 -12.68 1.39
C SER A 264 6.85 -11.86 2.34
N GLN A 265 6.45 -10.62 2.57
CA GLN A 265 6.97 -9.78 3.65
C GLN A 265 5.92 -9.56 4.74
N VAL A 266 4.66 -9.75 4.38
CA VAL A 266 3.50 -9.64 5.27
C VAL A 266 2.61 -10.86 5.07
N ALA A 267 2.04 -11.35 6.14
CA ALA A 267 0.97 -12.34 6.12
C ALA A 267 -0.32 -11.70 6.63
N SER A 268 -1.38 -11.75 5.79
CA SER A 268 -2.68 -11.23 6.17
C SER A 268 -3.70 -12.34 6.39
N GLY A 269 -4.70 -12.04 7.21
CA GLY A 269 -5.82 -12.94 7.44
C GLY A 269 -7.08 -12.19 7.87
N SER A 270 -8.25 -12.76 7.51
CA SER A 270 -9.49 -12.23 8.07
C SER A 270 -9.63 -12.61 9.53
N LEU A 271 -10.15 -11.70 10.33
CA LEU A 271 -10.44 -11.97 11.74
C LEU A 271 -11.35 -13.22 11.87
N GLN A 272 -12.30 -13.38 10.95
CA GLN A 272 -13.17 -14.55 10.91
C GLN A 272 -12.41 -15.86 10.71
N SER A 273 -11.44 -15.90 9.79
CA SER A 273 -10.66 -17.12 9.53
C SER A 273 -9.78 -17.53 10.71
N LEU A 274 -9.35 -16.57 11.52
CA LEU A 274 -8.50 -16.83 12.67
C LEU A 274 -9.29 -17.22 13.91
N LEU A 275 -10.43 -16.59 14.15
CA LEU A 275 -11.27 -16.85 15.33
C LEU A 275 -12.25 -18.00 15.11
N GLY A 276 -12.69 -18.26 13.87
CA GLY A 276 -13.69 -19.27 13.56
C GLY A 276 -15.05 -18.94 14.17
N ASP A 277 -15.64 -19.86 14.93
CA ASP A 277 -16.97 -19.70 15.53
C ASP A 277 -17.07 -18.53 16.50
N ASP A 278 -15.96 -18.13 17.12
CA ASP A 278 -15.91 -17.01 18.06
C ASP A 278 -16.10 -15.64 17.37
N TYR A 279 -15.91 -15.54 16.04
CA TYR A 279 -15.99 -14.30 15.29
C TYR A 279 -17.31 -13.55 15.50
N ASN A 280 -18.43 -14.24 15.42
CA ASN A 280 -19.77 -13.62 15.55
C ASN A 280 -20.04 -12.98 16.92
N SER A 281 -19.38 -13.46 17.95
CA SER A 281 -19.43 -12.84 19.27
C SER A 281 -18.46 -11.67 19.39
N THR A 282 -17.27 -11.80 18.79
CA THR A 282 -16.21 -10.82 18.82
C THR A 282 -16.62 -9.50 18.17
N ILE A 283 -17.26 -9.56 17.00
CA ILE A 283 -17.73 -8.33 16.31
C ILE A 283 -18.81 -7.55 17.05
N LYS A 284 -19.28 -8.05 18.19
CA LYS A 284 -20.28 -7.39 19.05
C LYS A 284 -19.74 -7.00 20.41
N ASN A 285 -18.54 -7.44 20.76
CA ASN A 285 -17.94 -7.28 22.06
C ASN A 285 -16.42 -7.05 21.94
N ASN A 286 -15.77 -6.64 23.02
CA ASN A 286 -14.32 -6.62 23.12
C ASN A 286 -13.74 -8.03 23.01
N PHE A 287 -12.49 -8.14 22.57
CA PHE A 287 -11.78 -9.41 22.59
C PHE A 287 -11.66 -9.96 24.01
N THR A 288 -11.92 -11.25 24.15
CA THR A 288 -11.62 -11.99 25.39
C THR A 288 -10.09 -12.23 25.47
N ASP A 289 -9.59 -12.45 26.68
CA ASP A 289 -8.16 -12.77 26.89
C ASP A 289 -7.74 -14.05 26.13
N GLN A 290 -8.66 -15.01 26.00
CA GLN A 290 -8.41 -16.22 25.24
C GLN A 290 -8.23 -15.91 23.74
N GLN A 291 -9.05 -15.03 23.16
CA GLN A 291 -8.95 -14.62 21.78
C GLN A 291 -7.67 -13.82 21.53
N LYS A 292 -7.32 -12.89 22.42
CA LYS A 292 -6.06 -12.14 22.37
C LYS A 292 -4.85 -13.08 22.40
N THR A 293 -4.85 -14.05 23.30
CA THR A 293 -3.79 -15.06 23.41
C THR A 293 -3.66 -15.90 22.14
N LYS A 294 -4.80 -16.31 21.56
CA LYS A 294 -4.83 -17.05 20.29
C LYS A 294 -4.22 -16.23 19.15
N LEU A 295 -4.69 -14.98 18.99
CA LEU A 295 -4.18 -14.08 17.94
C LEU A 295 -2.68 -13.81 18.12
N LYS A 296 -2.26 -13.51 19.35
CA LYS A 296 -0.83 -13.32 19.67
C LYS A 296 0.01 -14.53 19.28
N SER A 297 -0.44 -15.74 19.58
CA SER A 297 0.30 -16.97 19.21
C SER A 297 0.48 -17.11 17.69
N VAL A 298 -0.52 -16.70 16.89
CA VAL A 298 -0.44 -16.70 15.42
C VAL A 298 0.55 -15.66 14.92
N PHE A 299 0.52 -14.45 15.50
CA PHE A 299 1.44 -13.37 15.12
C PHE A 299 2.88 -13.72 15.49
N ASP A 300 3.11 -14.16 16.73
CA ASP A 300 4.44 -14.59 17.19
C ASP A 300 5.00 -15.67 16.25
N LYS A 301 4.16 -16.65 15.84
CA LYS A 301 4.58 -17.69 14.90
C LYS A 301 4.96 -17.10 13.54
N ALA A 302 4.18 -16.17 12.98
CA ALA A 302 4.52 -15.51 11.71
C ALA A 302 5.83 -14.72 11.83
N HIS A 303 6.05 -14.04 12.95
CA HIS A 303 7.29 -13.30 13.22
C HIS A 303 8.53 -14.22 13.29
N THR A 304 8.39 -15.48 13.74
CA THR A 304 9.53 -16.43 13.72
C THR A 304 10.00 -16.76 12.31
N TYR A 305 9.16 -16.51 11.30
CA TYR A 305 9.51 -16.65 9.88
C TYR A 305 9.85 -15.31 9.21
N GLY A 306 10.00 -14.24 10.00
CA GLY A 306 10.35 -12.90 9.51
C GLY A 306 9.22 -12.15 8.82
N LEU A 307 7.97 -12.61 8.95
CA LEU A 307 6.81 -11.97 8.33
C LEU A 307 6.15 -10.97 9.29
N LYS A 308 5.78 -9.81 8.78
CA LYS A 308 4.85 -8.91 9.44
C LYS A 308 3.42 -9.44 9.33
N THR A 309 2.51 -8.92 10.15
CA THR A 309 1.13 -9.40 10.21
C THR A 309 0.12 -8.27 9.97
N ARG A 310 -0.98 -8.61 9.30
CA ARG A 310 -2.14 -7.73 9.08
C ARG A 310 -3.43 -8.52 9.28
N ILE A 311 -4.39 -7.92 9.99
CA ILE A 311 -5.75 -8.44 10.13
C ILE A 311 -6.72 -7.54 9.39
N TRP A 312 -7.66 -8.16 8.66
CA TRP A 312 -8.77 -7.49 8.02
C TRP A 312 -10.11 -8.14 8.37
N GLY A 313 -11.22 -7.51 7.97
CA GLY A 313 -12.56 -8.04 8.22
C GLY A 313 -12.99 -7.90 9.68
N ASP A 314 -12.44 -6.94 10.39
CA ASP A 314 -12.93 -6.52 11.71
C ASP A 314 -14.08 -5.51 11.55
N ILE A 315 -14.65 -5.08 12.66
CA ILE A 315 -15.78 -4.15 12.71
C ILE A 315 -15.39 -2.74 12.27
N THR A 316 -16.37 -2.03 11.74
CA THR A 316 -16.26 -0.61 11.38
C THR A 316 -17.13 0.31 12.26
N TRP A 317 -17.93 -0.28 13.14
CA TRP A 317 -18.86 0.38 14.05
C TRP A 317 -19.27 -0.56 15.21
N PRO A 318 -19.53 -0.06 16.43
CA PRO A 318 -19.41 1.34 16.88
C PRO A 318 -17.97 1.74 17.22
N TRP A 319 -17.68 3.03 17.18
CA TRP A 319 -16.32 3.57 17.28
C TRP A 319 -15.55 3.15 18.54
N ASN A 320 -16.21 3.14 19.71
CA ASN A 320 -15.56 2.71 20.94
C ASN A 320 -15.08 1.25 20.90
N LEU A 321 -15.81 0.41 20.19
CA LEU A 321 -15.43 -0.99 20.00
C LEU A 321 -14.32 -1.13 18.94
N VAL A 322 -14.40 -0.36 17.85
CA VAL A 322 -13.32 -0.28 16.86
C VAL A 322 -12.00 0.13 17.51
N ASP A 323 -12.00 1.19 18.32
CA ASP A 323 -10.80 1.64 19.03
C ASP A 323 -10.24 0.57 19.96
N SER A 324 -11.12 -0.12 20.70
CA SER A 324 -10.71 -1.21 21.59
C SER A 324 -10.08 -2.36 20.80
N HIS A 325 -10.67 -2.74 19.67
CA HIS A 325 -10.14 -3.80 18.82
C HIS A 325 -8.78 -3.44 18.21
N LEU A 326 -8.63 -2.22 17.71
CA LEU A 326 -7.35 -1.74 17.17
C LEU A 326 -6.24 -1.79 18.22
N LEU A 327 -6.54 -1.36 19.47
CA LEU A 327 -5.59 -1.41 20.58
C LEU A 327 -5.25 -2.85 20.96
N ASP A 328 -6.25 -3.71 21.08
CA ASP A 328 -6.05 -5.13 21.42
C ASP A 328 -5.23 -5.86 20.34
N LEU A 329 -5.53 -5.63 19.06
CA LEU A 329 -4.75 -6.17 17.94
C LEU A 329 -3.31 -5.68 17.95
N TYR A 330 -3.11 -4.38 18.18
CA TYR A 330 -1.76 -3.81 18.31
C TYR A 330 -0.99 -4.45 19.47
N GLN A 331 -1.59 -4.56 20.65
CA GLN A 331 -0.96 -5.20 21.81
C GLN A 331 -0.71 -6.69 21.61
N ALA A 332 -1.59 -7.38 20.89
CA ALA A 332 -1.38 -8.78 20.52
C ALA A 332 -0.21 -8.97 19.53
N GLY A 333 0.26 -7.92 18.87
CA GLY A 333 1.44 -7.98 18.03
C GLY A 333 1.22 -7.74 16.53
N THR A 334 0.01 -7.34 16.10
CA THR A 334 -0.24 -6.98 14.70
C THR A 334 0.67 -5.82 14.27
N ASP A 335 1.34 -5.96 13.12
CA ASP A 335 2.27 -4.94 12.61
C ASP A 335 1.57 -3.87 11.79
N LEU A 336 0.53 -4.23 11.04
CA LEU A 336 -0.21 -3.34 10.15
C LEU A 336 -1.70 -3.39 10.51
N LEU A 337 -2.18 -2.33 11.13
CA LEU A 337 -3.58 -2.20 11.55
C LEU A 337 -4.43 -1.69 10.39
N ASN A 338 -5.39 -2.48 9.96
CA ASN A 338 -6.30 -2.16 8.85
C ASN A 338 -7.30 -1.10 9.28
N VAL A 339 -7.29 0.08 8.66
CA VAL A 339 -8.12 1.20 9.08
C VAL A 339 -8.80 1.91 7.91
N ASP A 340 -10.09 2.25 8.11
CA ASP A 340 -10.88 3.05 7.19
C ASP A 340 -10.91 4.53 7.59
N ASP A 341 -10.97 4.84 8.88
CA ASP A 341 -10.91 6.22 9.41
C ASP A 341 -9.48 6.55 9.85
N LEU A 342 -8.71 7.11 8.91
CA LEU A 342 -7.31 7.46 9.13
C LEU A 342 -7.12 8.46 10.26
N LYS A 343 -7.98 9.49 10.31
CA LYS A 343 -7.85 10.54 11.33
C LYS A 343 -8.08 9.97 12.72
N ARG A 344 -9.15 9.19 12.89
CA ARG A 344 -9.46 8.56 14.17
C ARG A 344 -8.34 7.62 14.63
N ALA A 345 -7.87 6.77 13.72
CA ALA A 345 -6.78 5.85 14.03
C ALA A 345 -5.48 6.61 14.36
N SER A 346 -5.17 7.68 13.63
CA SER A 346 -4.02 8.53 13.93
C SER A 346 -4.11 9.18 15.31
N ASP A 347 -5.29 9.68 15.70
CA ASP A 347 -5.53 10.27 17.02
C ASP A 347 -5.38 9.20 18.12
N LEU A 348 -5.88 7.98 17.90
CA LEU A 348 -5.76 6.84 18.81
C LEU A 348 -4.29 6.46 19.07
N PHE A 349 -3.44 6.50 18.02
CA PHE A 349 -2.02 6.19 18.07
C PHE A 349 -1.11 7.44 18.15
N SER A 350 -1.65 8.60 18.50
CA SER A 350 -0.88 9.85 18.65
C SER A 350 -0.02 9.87 19.92
N TRP A 351 -0.37 9.07 20.92
CA TRP A 351 0.40 8.90 22.16
C TRP A 351 1.31 7.68 22.02
N THR A 352 2.48 7.74 22.66
CA THR A 352 3.43 6.62 22.66
C THR A 352 2.79 5.42 23.34
N ILE A 353 2.14 4.55 22.56
CA ILE A 353 1.62 3.28 23.05
C ILE A 353 2.76 2.27 22.92
N THR A 354 3.37 1.91 24.05
CA THR A 354 4.33 0.81 24.08
C THR A 354 3.59 -0.52 24.11
N ARG A 355 4.08 -1.50 23.36
CA ARG A 355 3.66 -2.90 23.53
C ARG A 355 4.21 -3.39 24.86
N ASN A 356 3.33 -3.89 25.73
CA ASN A 356 3.70 -4.52 27.01
C ASN A 356 4.13 -5.97 26.78
#